data_930f7076428087d8129c2ec98ec941ce
#
_entry.id   930f7076428087d8129c2ec98ec941ce
#
_cell.length_a   1.000
_cell.length_b   1.000
_cell.length_c   1.000
_cell.angle_alpha   90.00
_cell.angle_beta   90.00
_cell.angle_gamma   90.00
#
_symmetry.space_group_name_H-M   'P 1'
#
loop_
_entity.id
_entity.type
_entity.pdbx_description
1 polymer ?
#
loop_
_entity_poly.entity_id
_entity_poly.type
_entity_poly.pdbx_seq_one_letter_code
_entity_poly.pdbx_strand_id
1 'polypeptide(L)'
;MWSGGCKSHARGSGWHDYCLDGVDFNTAEAALRVESNGFRFLKTGYYRVNAWADQHGQGGGYNMQFTRNGNSIFYTHNRKWDESGWYRITGDLTYKFNANDHFKVRLHASSDRSSTYIWHSWNSKGQHSRVQAQFFDHRQGIEMWSGGCTSHARGSGWHTYCFNGVDFNTAQNALTIAHTRITMKKTGIYRINAWMDQHGQGGHYRIQVLRNGGGISYAHRYQWSDNGWEQIMTDMLWHFTAGQYLEI
;
A
#
# COMPACT_ATOMS: atom_id res chain seq x y z
N MET A 1 -6.90 16.10 3.43
CA MET A 1 -7.22 14.70 3.08
C MET A 1 -8.26 14.73 1.96
N TRP A 2 -8.19 13.79 1.06
CA TRP A 2 -9.17 13.56 -0.01
C TRP A 2 -9.60 12.09 0.03
N SER A 3 -10.85 11.84 -0.31
CA SER A 3 -11.39 10.48 -0.43
C SER A 3 -12.45 10.44 -1.53
N GLY A 4 -12.43 9.38 -2.31
CA GLY A 4 -13.42 9.17 -3.37
C GLY A 4 -13.22 7.84 -4.09
N GLY A 5 -14.17 7.49 -4.92
CA GLY A 5 -14.19 6.25 -5.67
C GLY A 5 -15.13 6.31 -6.86
N CYS A 6 -15.44 5.15 -7.39
CA CYS A 6 -16.28 5.02 -8.59
C CYS A 6 -17.64 4.40 -8.29
N LYS A 7 -18.61 4.79 -9.08
CA LYS A 7 -19.95 4.18 -9.11
C LYS A 7 -20.10 3.09 -10.16
N SER A 8 -19.13 2.95 -11.05
CA SER A 8 -19.10 1.93 -12.10
C SER A 8 -18.18 0.76 -11.74
N HIS A 9 -18.18 -0.26 -12.55
CA HIS A 9 -17.28 -1.41 -12.42
C HIS A 9 -16.64 -1.75 -13.77
N ALA A 10 -15.39 -2.20 -13.73
CA ALA A 10 -14.72 -2.74 -14.90
C ALA A 10 -14.98 -4.24 -15.03
N ARG A 11 -15.02 -4.74 -16.24
CA ARG A 11 -15.22 -6.16 -16.58
C ARG A 11 -14.10 -6.65 -17.49
N GLY A 12 -13.79 -7.93 -17.34
CA GLY A 12 -12.85 -8.62 -18.21
C GLY A 12 -11.42 -8.65 -17.66
N SER A 13 -10.55 -9.34 -18.40
CA SER A 13 -9.14 -9.45 -18.12
C SER A 13 -8.37 -8.19 -18.52
N GLY A 14 -7.15 -8.05 -18.01
CA GLY A 14 -6.24 -6.96 -18.35
C GLY A 14 -6.24 -5.80 -17.36
N TRP A 15 -5.57 -4.73 -17.76
CA TRP A 15 -5.44 -3.52 -16.96
C TRP A 15 -6.61 -2.56 -17.18
N HIS A 16 -7.20 -2.12 -16.10
CA HIS A 16 -8.28 -1.14 -16.08
C HIS A 16 -7.86 0.06 -15.25
N ASP A 17 -8.05 1.25 -15.78
CA ASP A 17 -7.88 2.46 -14.99
C ASP A 17 -8.99 2.52 -13.93
N TYR A 18 -8.58 2.79 -12.70
CA TYR A 18 -9.51 3.01 -11.61
C TYR A 18 -10.23 4.35 -11.83
N CYS A 19 -11.54 4.31 -11.92
CA CYS A 19 -12.27 5.56 -12.09
C CYS A 19 -12.43 6.31 -10.76
N LEU A 20 -12.44 7.62 -10.80
CA LEU A 20 -12.60 8.51 -9.65
C LEU A 20 -13.72 9.52 -9.96
N ASP A 21 -14.96 9.03 -10.08
CA ASP A 21 -16.14 9.83 -10.40
C ASP A 21 -16.97 10.23 -9.16
N GLY A 22 -16.62 9.69 -8.01
CA GLY A 22 -17.27 10.01 -6.75
C GLY A 22 -16.28 10.63 -5.76
N VAL A 23 -16.61 11.78 -5.22
CA VAL A 23 -15.86 12.44 -4.15
C VAL A 23 -16.69 12.41 -2.88
N ASP A 24 -16.18 11.78 -1.81
CA ASP A 24 -16.86 11.80 -0.52
C ASP A 24 -16.58 13.08 0.23
N PHE A 25 -15.34 13.50 0.27
CA PHE A 25 -14.89 14.77 0.81
C PHE A 25 -13.52 15.16 0.26
N ASN A 26 -13.25 16.44 0.18
CA ASN A 26 -11.94 16.99 -0.15
C ASN A 26 -11.63 18.18 0.77
N THR A 27 -10.78 17.98 1.75
CA THR A 27 -10.24 19.02 2.62
C THR A 27 -8.82 19.44 2.19
N ALA A 28 -8.36 18.95 1.05
CA ALA A 28 -7.03 19.18 0.51
C ALA A 28 -7.06 19.92 -0.83
N GLU A 29 -8.07 20.75 -1.08
CA GLU A 29 -8.28 21.47 -2.36
C GLU A 29 -7.06 22.28 -2.80
N ALA A 30 -6.33 22.85 -1.83
CA ALA A 30 -5.10 23.57 -2.11
C ALA A 30 -3.88 22.66 -2.44
N ALA A 31 -4.02 21.34 -2.27
CA ALA A 31 -2.94 20.37 -2.48
C ALA A 31 -3.26 19.30 -3.55
N LEU A 32 -4.55 19.04 -3.79
CA LEU A 32 -5.03 17.99 -4.69
C LEU A 32 -6.20 18.48 -5.54
N ARG A 33 -6.19 18.14 -6.82
CA ARG A 33 -7.31 18.32 -7.74
C ARG A 33 -7.69 16.96 -8.34
N VAL A 34 -8.97 16.60 -8.26
CA VAL A 34 -9.50 15.40 -8.92
C VAL A 34 -9.57 15.64 -10.42
N GLU A 35 -9.10 14.69 -11.19
CA GLU A 35 -9.14 14.67 -12.65
C GLU A 35 -9.73 13.33 -13.11
N SER A 36 -10.04 13.21 -14.40
CA SER A 36 -10.54 11.96 -14.96
C SER A 36 -9.60 10.79 -14.67
N ASN A 37 -10.13 9.78 -13.96
CA ASN A 37 -9.41 8.55 -13.58
C ASN A 37 -8.14 8.78 -12.74
N GLY A 38 -8.09 9.87 -11.98
CA GLY A 38 -6.92 10.14 -11.14
C GLY A 38 -7.02 11.47 -10.40
N PHE A 39 -5.89 11.92 -9.92
CA PHE A 39 -5.78 13.25 -9.35
C PHE A 39 -4.41 13.86 -9.60
N ARG A 40 -4.37 15.16 -9.57
CA ARG A 40 -3.18 15.98 -9.74
C ARG A 40 -2.76 16.56 -8.42
N PHE A 41 -1.48 16.45 -8.10
CA PHE A 41 -0.88 17.11 -6.96
C PHE A 41 -0.63 18.59 -7.30
N LEU A 42 -1.12 19.50 -6.47
CA LEU A 42 -0.95 20.93 -6.67
C LEU A 42 0.25 21.49 -5.90
N LYS A 43 0.74 20.73 -4.92
CA LYS A 43 1.93 21.07 -4.13
C LYS A 43 2.96 19.97 -4.17
N THR A 44 4.22 20.33 -4.22
CA THR A 44 5.33 19.40 -3.98
C THR A 44 5.36 19.02 -2.50
N GLY A 45 5.44 17.73 -2.21
CA GLY A 45 5.51 17.22 -0.84
C GLY A 45 5.31 15.73 -0.74
N TYR A 46 5.24 15.25 0.49
CA TYR A 46 4.94 13.85 0.76
C TYR A 46 3.45 13.64 0.92
N TYR A 47 3.00 12.58 0.29
CA TYR A 47 1.60 12.17 0.35
C TYR A 47 1.52 10.70 0.70
N ARG A 48 0.61 10.35 1.58
CA ARG A 48 0.18 8.97 1.73
C ARG A 48 -1.03 8.76 0.85
N VAL A 49 -0.95 7.76 0.01
CA VAL A 49 -2.06 7.31 -0.83
C VAL A 49 -2.43 5.91 -0.43
N ASN A 50 -3.69 5.72 -0.11
CA ASN A 50 -4.28 4.43 0.20
C ASN A 50 -5.44 4.18 -0.76
N ALA A 51 -5.49 3.00 -1.36
CA ALA A 51 -6.55 2.60 -2.24
C ALA A 51 -6.98 1.17 -1.94
N TRP A 52 -8.26 0.88 -2.12
CA TRP A 52 -8.76 -0.48 -2.14
C TRP A 52 -9.85 -0.64 -3.18
N ALA A 53 -9.98 -1.86 -3.66
CA ALA A 53 -11.03 -2.27 -4.57
C ALA A 53 -11.50 -3.68 -4.20
N ASP A 54 -12.80 -3.87 -4.16
CA ASP A 54 -13.39 -5.18 -4.03
C ASP A 54 -13.58 -5.80 -5.42
N GLN A 55 -13.27 -7.05 -5.52
CA GLN A 55 -13.45 -7.85 -6.70
C GLN A 55 -14.39 -9.01 -6.41
N HIS A 56 -15.16 -9.37 -7.42
CA HIS A 56 -16.07 -10.49 -7.38
C HIS A 56 -15.94 -11.30 -8.67
N GLY A 57 -16.06 -12.60 -8.59
CA GLY A 57 -15.99 -13.47 -9.76
C GLY A 57 -14.99 -14.60 -9.56
N GLN A 58 -14.46 -15.11 -10.66
CA GLN A 58 -13.64 -16.31 -10.68
C GLN A 58 -12.25 -16.09 -10.08
N GLY A 59 -11.65 -17.17 -9.61
CA GLY A 59 -10.28 -17.20 -9.14
C GLY A 59 -9.31 -16.69 -10.22
N GLY A 60 -8.23 -16.07 -9.79
CA GLY A 60 -7.22 -15.50 -10.69
C GLY A 60 -6.27 -14.56 -9.96
N GLY A 61 -5.28 -14.06 -10.68
CA GLY A 61 -4.38 -13.01 -10.20
C GLY A 61 -5.04 -11.65 -10.34
N TYR A 62 -4.95 -10.86 -9.29
CA TYR A 62 -5.45 -9.50 -9.25
C TYR A 62 -4.36 -8.59 -8.73
N ASN A 63 -4.13 -7.50 -9.41
CA ASN A 63 -3.05 -6.60 -9.07
C ASN A 63 -3.56 -5.17 -9.00
N MET A 64 -2.96 -4.38 -8.12
CA MET A 64 -3.15 -2.95 -8.07
C MET A 64 -1.82 -2.27 -8.33
N GLN A 65 -1.84 -1.24 -9.15
CA GLN A 65 -0.68 -0.44 -9.50
C GLN A 65 -0.98 1.02 -9.23
N PHE A 66 -0.04 1.71 -8.58
CA PHE A 66 -0.03 3.16 -8.52
C PHE A 66 0.93 3.69 -9.57
N THR A 67 0.51 4.71 -10.30
CA THR A 67 1.34 5.34 -11.31
C THR A 67 1.51 6.82 -11.03
N ARG A 68 2.70 7.34 -11.34
CA ARG A 68 3.01 8.77 -11.40
C ARG A 68 3.39 9.13 -12.82
N ASN A 69 2.64 10.03 -13.45
CA ASN A 69 2.87 10.47 -14.84
C ASN A 69 2.98 9.27 -15.81
N GLY A 70 2.16 8.23 -15.58
CA GLY A 70 2.15 7.00 -16.36
C GLY A 70 3.19 5.94 -15.96
N ASN A 71 4.17 6.27 -15.14
CA ASN A 71 5.19 5.33 -14.66
C ASN A 71 4.72 4.64 -13.37
N SER A 72 4.95 3.33 -13.26
CA SER A 72 4.65 2.58 -12.05
C SER A 72 5.56 3.01 -10.90
N ILE A 73 4.96 3.30 -9.74
CA ILE A 73 5.67 3.63 -8.50
C ILE A 73 5.33 2.67 -7.36
N PHE A 74 4.31 1.85 -7.52
CA PHE A 74 3.89 0.85 -6.55
C PHE A 74 3.09 -0.25 -7.24
N TYR A 75 3.25 -1.46 -6.75
CA TYR A 75 2.57 -2.62 -7.29
C TYR A 75 2.23 -3.58 -6.17
N THR A 76 1.01 -4.12 -6.16
CA THR A 76 0.59 -5.18 -5.24
C THR A 76 -0.03 -6.33 -6.01
N HIS A 77 0.24 -7.52 -5.54
CA HIS A 77 -0.30 -8.75 -6.09
C HIS A 77 -1.27 -9.39 -5.11
N ASN A 78 -2.34 -9.93 -5.66
CA ASN A 78 -3.26 -10.76 -4.92
C ASN A 78 -3.79 -11.87 -5.80
N ARG A 79 -3.99 -13.04 -5.24
CA ARG A 79 -4.59 -14.16 -5.94
C ARG A 79 -5.83 -14.62 -5.20
N LYS A 80 -6.93 -14.72 -5.93
CA LYS A 80 -8.19 -15.29 -5.45
C LYS A 80 -8.32 -16.72 -5.94
N TRP A 81 -8.64 -17.63 -5.04
CA TRP A 81 -8.71 -19.07 -5.31
C TRP A 81 -10.14 -19.56 -5.57
N ASP A 82 -11.14 -18.87 -4.98
CA ASP A 82 -12.53 -19.29 -5.08
C ASP A 82 -13.21 -18.65 -6.29
N GLU A 83 -14.09 -19.43 -6.92
CA GLU A 83 -14.90 -18.96 -8.05
C GLU A 83 -16.07 -18.07 -7.60
N SER A 84 -16.37 -18.04 -6.31
CA SER A 84 -17.43 -17.23 -5.72
C SER A 84 -16.95 -16.44 -4.54
N GLY A 85 -17.55 -15.28 -4.32
CA GLY A 85 -17.25 -14.42 -3.17
C GLY A 85 -16.48 -13.15 -3.49
N TRP A 86 -16.38 -12.32 -2.48
CA TRP A 86 -15.74 -11.02 -2.53
C TRP A 86 -14.31 -11.12 -2.03
N TYR A 87 -13.43 -10.40 -2.67
CA TYR A 87 -12.05 -10.27 -2.26
C TYR A 87 -11.58 -8.82 -2.38
N ARG A 88 -10.89 -8.32 -1.37
CA ARG A 88 -10.39 -6.95 -1.35
C ARG A 88 -8.91 -6.92 -1.70
N ILE A 89 -8.56 -6.10 -2.69
CA ILE A 89 -7.19 -5.71 -2.97
C ILE A 89 -6.93 -4.32 -2.41
N THR A 90 -5.80 -4.13 -1.76
CA THR A 90 -5.43 -2.87 -1.12
C THR A 90 -4.03 -2.46 -1.54
N GLY A 91 -3.81 -1.14 -1.63
CA GLY A 91 -2.49 -0.54 -1.79
C GLY A 91 -2.34 0.63 -0.82
N ASP A 92 -1.17 0.79 -0.24
CA ASP A 92 -0.83 1.90 0.64
C ASP A 92 0.61 2.33 0.38
N LEU A 93 0.81 3.57 0.03
CA LEU A 93 2.10 4.12 -0.33
C LEU A 93 2.25 5.53 0.25
N THR A 94 3.37 5.79 0.90
CA THR A 94 3.83 7.15 1.16
C THR A 94 4.94 7.50 0.18
N TYR A 95 4.75 8.57 -0.58
CA TYR A 95 5.65 8.94 -1.66
C TYR A 95 5.76 10.45 -1.84
N LYS A 96 6.92 10.91 -2.35
CA LYS A 96 7.13 12.31 -2.72
C LYS A 96 6.60 12.58 -4.11
N PHE A 97 5.61 13.46 -4.19
CA PHE A 97 5.09 13.97 -5.46
C PHE A 97 5.52 15.43 -5.66
N ASN A 98 5.78 15.78 -6.89
CA ASN A 98 6.00 17.15 -7.28
C ASN A 98 4.68 17.83 -7.66
N ALA A 99 4.64 19.16 -7.58
CA ALA A 99 3.52 19.90 -8.13
C ALA A 99 3.34 19.56 -9.63
N ASN A 100 2.09 19.39 -10.03
CA ASN A 100 1.66 18.93 -11.36
C ASN A 100 1.88 17.44 -11.67
N ASP A 101 2.42 16.63 -10.77
CA ASP A 101 2.40 15.18 -10.96
C ASP A 101 0.96 14.68 -11.04
N HIS A 102 0.71 13.79 -11.98
CA HIS A 102 -0.57 13.11 -12.17
C HIS A 102 -0.48 11.69 -11.60
N PHE A 103 -1.42 11.34 -10.74
CA PHE A 103 -1.52 10.03 -10.11
C PHE A 103 -2.73 9.26 -10.63
N LYS A 104 -2.52 7.97 -10.89
CA LYS A 104 -3.60 7.04 -11.18
C LYS A 104 -3.42 5.74 -10.41
N VAL A 105 -4.54 5.11 -10.15
CA VAL A 105 -4.62 3.71 -9.72
C VAL A 105 -5.07 2.88 -10.91
N ARG A 106 -4.41 1.76 -11.14
CA ARG A 106 -4.79 0.78 -12.15
C ARG A 106 -5.01 -0.56 -11.47
N LEU A 107 -5.99 -1.30 -11.96
CA LEU A 107 -6.34 -2.63 -11.48
C LEU A 107 -6.19 -3.62 -12.62
N HIS A 108 -5.65 -4.78 -12.34
CA HIS A 108 -5.47 -5.86 -13.32
C HIS A 108 -6.18 -7.11 -12.84
N ALA A 109 -6.83 -7.77 -13.77
CA ALA A 109 -7.37 -9.10 -13.60
C ALA A 109 -6.75 -10.05 -14.63
N SER A 110 -6.17 -11.15 -14.19
CA SER A 110 -5.54 -12.16 -15.05
C SER A 110 -6.48 -13.28 -15.45
N SER A 111 -7.75 -13.22 -15.06
CA SER A 111 -8.72 -14.24 -15.41
C SER A 111 -9.22 -14.02 -16.84
N ASP A 112 -9.09 -15.03 -17.69
CA ASP A 112 -9.56 -15.01 -19.08
C ASP A 112 -11.09 -15.15 -19.19
N ARG A 113 -11.82 -15.17 -18.09
CA ARG A 113 -13.25 -15.43 -18.09
C ARG A 113 -14.05 -14.13 -17.98
N SER A 114 -15.07 -14.04 -18.82
CA SER A 114 -15.97 -12.87 -18.94
C SER A 114 -16.76 -12.50 -17.69
N SER A 115 -16.73 -13.35 -16.66
CA SER A 115 -17.42 -13.14 -15.39
C SER A 115 -16.58 -12.47 -14.28
N THR A 116 -15.37 -12.02 -14.63
CA THR A 116 -14.53 -11.29 -13.67
C THR A 116 -14.97 -9.83 -13.57
N TYR A 117 -15.26 -9.41 -12.39
CA TYR A 117 -15.65 -8.03 -12.08
C TYR A 117 -14.70 -7.41 -11.09
N ILE A 118 -14.24 -6.21 -11.40
CA ILE A 118 -13.63 -5.32 -10.43
C ILE A 118 -14.71 -4.29 -10.06
N TRP A 119 -15.22 -4.40 -8.88
CA TRP A 119 -16.26 -3.49 -8.39
C TRP A 119 -15.63 -2.19 -7.91
N HIS A 120 -15.98 -1.10 -8.55
CA HIS A 120 -15.50 0.23 -8.16
C HIS A 120 -16.36 0.82 -7.05
N SER A 121 -17.67 0.65 -7.09
CA SER A 121 -18.60 0.91 -5.98
C SER A 121 -19.98 0.40 -6.35
N TRP A 122 -20.68 -0.19 -5.39
CA TRP A 122 -22.08 -0.56 -5.59
C TRP A 122 -23.04 0.55 -5.20
N ASN A 123 -22.66 1.40 -4.28
CA ASN A 123 -23.50 2.46 -3.78
C ASN A 123 -22.77 3.80 -3.71
N SER A 124 -23.54 4.87 -3.53
CA SER A 124 -23.05 6.25 -3.42
C SER A 124 -22.06 6.50 -2.27
N LYS A 125 -21.73 5.48 -1.46
CA LYS A 125 -20.86 5.62 -0.29
C LYS A 125 -19.46 5.02 -0.47
N GLY A 126 -19.12 4.54 -1.67
CA GLY A 126 -17.77 4.01 -1.96
C GLY A 126 -17.33 2.86 -1.06
N GLN A 127 -18.25 2.00 -0.64
CA GLN A 127 -17.94 0.93 0.33
C GLN A 127 -17.02 -0.14 -0.25
N HIS A 128 -17.07 -0.39 -1.55
CA HIS A 128 -16.32 -1.45 -2.22
C HIS A 128 -15.00 -0.98 -2.82
N SER A 129 -14.89 0.30 -3.13
CA SER A 129 -13.67 0.80 -3.76
C SER A 129 -13.45 2.26 -3.41
N ARG A 130 -12.23 2.58 -3.01
CA ARG A 130 -11.90 3.94 -2.58
C ARG A 130 -10.42 4.23 -2.79
N VAL A 131 -10.12 5.48 -3.09
CA VAL A 131 -8.77 6.04 -2.99
C VAL A 131 -8.80 7.16 -1.97
N GLN A 132 -7.81 7.22 -1.14
CA GLN A 132 -7.58 8.30 -0.17
C GLN A 132 -6.18 8.85 -0.36
N ALA A 133 -6.03 10.15 -0.27
CA ALA A 133 -4.73 10.80 -0.26
C ALA A 133 -4.65 11.78 0.90
N GLN A 134 -3.56 11.74 1.63
CA GLN A 134 -3.24 12.63 2.73
C GLN A 134 -1.94 13.35 2.43
N PHE A 135 -1.98 14.68 2.41
CA PHE A 135 -0.79 15.52 2.30
C PHE A 135 -0.16 15.72 3.69
N PHE A 136 1.15 15.54 3.75
CA PHE A 136 1.94 15.84 4.94
C PHE A 136 2.66 17.17 4.76
N ASP A 137 2.22 18.18 5.48
CA ASP A 137 2.93 19.46 5.52
C ASP A 137 4.09 19.38 6.52
N HIS A 138 5.31 19.47 6.02
CA HIS A 138 6.51 19.46 6.86
C HIS A 138 6.51 20.52 7.97
N ARG A 139 5.77 21.60 7.79
CA ARG A 139 5.60 22.63 8.82
C ARG A 139 4.85 22.14 10.05
N GLN A 140 4.16 21.00 9.96
CA GLN A 140 3.47 20.36 11.08
C GLN A 140 4.36 19.38 11.87
N GLY A 141 5.64 19.29 11.54
CA GLY A 141 6.61 18.48 12.29
C GLY A 141 6.54 16.99 12.02
N ILE A 142 5.95 16.56 10.89
CA ILE A 142 5.94 15.16 10.49
C ILE A 142 7.27 14.81 9.82
N GLU A 143 7.95 13.83 10.38
CA GLU A 143 9.17 13.24 9.81
C GLU A 143 8.83 11.84 9.29
N MET A 144 9.35 11.47 8.13
CA MET A 144 9.02 10.21 7.47
C MET A 144 10.24 9.55 6.85
N TRP A 145 10.21 8.24 6.80
CA TRP A 145 11.15 7.40 6.06
C TRP A 145 10.38 6.34 5.27
N SER A 146 10.86 6.02 4.09
CA SER A 146 10.42 4.88 3.30
C SER A 146 11.62 4.20 2.65
N GLY A 147 11.58 2.91 2.61
CA GLY A 147 12.59 2.09 1.98
C GLY A 147 12.41 0.62 2.33
N GLY A 148 13.30 -0.20 1.85
CA GLY A 148 13.23 -1.65 2.03
C GLY A 148 14.47 -2.37 1.58
N CYS A 149 14.29 -3.64 1.24
CA CYS A 149 15.36 -4.49 0.77
C CYS A 149 15.46 -4.49 -0.75
N THR A 150 16.69 -4.49 -1.25
CA THR A 150 17.00 -4.80 -2.65
C THR A 150 17.34 -6.28 -2.85
N SER A 151 17.37 -7.05 -1.77
CA SER A 151 17.57 -8.49 -1.76
C SER A 151 16.34 -9.21 -1.22
N HIS A 152 16.28 -10.52 -1.41
CA HIS A 152 15.19 -11.35 -0.92
C HIS A 152 15.73 -12.52 -0.09
N ALA A 153 15.00 -12.86 0.97
CA ALA A 153 15.26 -14.05 1.77
C ALA A 153 14.70 -15.30 1.08
N ARG A 154 15.36 -16.42 1.28
CA ARG A 154 14.92 -17.73 0.75
C ARG A 154 14.86 -18.77 1.87
N GLY A 155 13.97 -19.72 1.72
CA GLY A 155 13.80 -20.83 2.64
C GLY A 155 12.74 -20.61 3.71
N SER A 156 12.49 -21.65 4.51
CA SER A 156 11.55 -21.63 5.62
C SER A 156 12.17 -21.00 6.86
N GLY A 157 11.34 -20.52 7.76
CA GLY A 157 11.73 -19.93 9.04
C GLY A 157 11.60 -18.41 9.07
N TRP A 158 12.10 -17.83 10.15
CA TRP A 158 12.14 -16.40 10.34
C TRP A 158 13.36 -15.78 9.68
N HIS A 159 13.14 -14.74 8.92
CA HIS A 159 14.19 -13.97 8.26
C HIS A 159 14.02 -12.50 8.66
N THR A 160 15.10 -11.88 9.11
CA THR A 160 15.07 -10.46 9.44
C THR A 160 15.02 -9.63 8.15
N TYR A 161 14.09 -8.68 8.12
CA TYR A 161 13.93 -7.75 7.01
C TYR A 161 15.12 -6.78 6.95
N CYS A 162 15.65 -6.55 5.78
CA CYS A 162 16.73 -5.60 5.57
C CYS A 162 16.21 -4.23 5.14
N PHE A 163 16.92 -3.16 5.52
CA PHE A 163 16.59 -1.77 5.18
C PHE A 163 17.72 -1.13 4.36
N ASN A 164 18.17 -1.82 3.30
CA ASN A 164 19.30 -1.37 2.48
C ASN A 164 18.91 -0.54 1.26
N GLY A 165 17.61 -0.41 0.97
CA GLY A 165 17.06 0.48 -0.03
C GLY A 165 16.33 1.63 0.65
N VAL A 166 16.66 2.86 0.31
CA VAL A 166 16.00 4.06 0.85
C VAL A 166 15.37 4.83 -0.30
N ASP A 167 14.04 4.94 -0.29
CA ASP A 167 13.31 5.73 -1.29
C ASP A 167 13.38 7.22 -0.94
N PHE A 168 13.17 7.53 0.32
CA PHE A 168 13.33 8.87 0.88
C PHE A 168 13.49 8.82 2.40
N ASN A 169 14.12 9.85 2.96
CA ASN A 169 14.26 10.03 4.41
C ASN A 169 14.23 11.50 4.79
N THR A 170 13.14 11.94 5.41
CA THR A 170 13.00 13.25 6.05
C THR A 170 13.17 13.16 7.56
N ALA A 171 13.26 11.94 8.08
CA ALA A 171 13.32 11.65 9.52
C ALA A 171 14.77 11.52 10.05
N GLN A 172 15.76 12.11 9.39
CA GLN A 172 17.18 11.99 9.77
C GLN A 172 17.47 12.38 11.21
N ASN A 173 16.68 13.31 11.76
CA ASN A 173 16.80 13.74 13.15
C ASN A 173 16.01 12.86 14.12
N ALA A 174 15.08 12.03 13.62
CA ALA A 174 14.25 11.14 14.44
C ALA A 174 14.68 9.67 14.37
N LEU A 175 15.34 9.26 13.29
CA LEU A 175 15.70 7.88 13.02
C LEU A 175 17.16 7.71 12.62
N THR A 176 17.74 6.58 13.04
CA THR A 176 18.97 6.02 12.43
C THR A 176 18.59 4.68 11.81
N ILE A 177 18.94 4.52 10.52
CA ILE A 177 18.64 3.31 9.76
C ILE A 177 19.92 2.52 9.60
N ALA A 178 19.91 1.31 10.08
CA ALA A 178 20.96 0.30 9.86
C ALA A 178 20.40 -0.82 8.99
N HIS A 179 21.25 -1.76 8.57
CA HIS A 179 20.89 -2.82 7.65
C HIS A 179 19.63 -3.62 8.05
N THR A 180 19.45 -3.89 9.35
CA THR A 180 18.31 -4.67 9.86
C THR A 180 17.49 -3.94 10.93
N ARG A 181 17.87 -2.71 11.27
CA ARG A 181 17.28 -1.97 12.38
C ARG A 181 16.99 -0.53 12.04
N ILE A 182 15.90 -0.04 12.59
CA ILE A 182 15.59 1.39 12.63
C ILE A 182 15.58 1.80 14.09
N THR A 183 16.55 2.63 14.48
CA THR A 183 16.66 3.15 15.86
C THR A 183 15.98 4.50 15.96
N MET A 184 15.11 4.64 16.96
CA MET A 184 14.39 5.88 17.24
C MET A 184 15.31 6.82 18.04
N LYS A 185 15.60 8.00 17.52
CA LYS A 185 16.38 9.06 18.20
C LYS A 185 15.52 9.93 19.10
N LYS A 186 14.22 10.00 18.85
CA LYS A 186 13.25 10.80 19.60
C LYS A 186 12.20 9.89 20.24
N THR A 187 11.77 10.24 21.45
CA THR A 187 10.59 9.64 22.08
C THR A 187 9.34 10.18 21.41
N GLY A 188 8.40 9.31 21.05
CA GLY A 188 7.16 9.71 20.39
C GLY A 188 6.32 8.54 19.87
N ILE A 189 5.22 8.90 19.22
CA ILE A 189 4.36 7.93 18.55
C ILE A 189 4.78 7.84 17.09
N TYR A 190 5.06 6.62 16.68
CA TYR A 190 5.47 6.29 15.32
C TYR A 190 4.39 5.46 14.65
N ARG A 191 4.10 5.78 13.39
CA ARG A 191 3.32 4.89 12.54
C ARG A 191 4.28 4.02 11.76
N ILE A 192 4.06 2.72 11.84
CA ILE A 192 4.83 1.71 11.13
C ILE A 192 3.87 1.06 10.14
N ASN A 193 4.21 1.16 8.87
CA ASN A 193 3.56 0.44 7.79
C ASN A 193 4.62 -0.42 7.11
N ALA A 194 4.44 -1.72 7.17
CA ALA A 194 5.38 -2.66 6.56
C ALA A 194 4.62 -3.67 5.72
N TRP A 195 5.16 -3.98 4.55
CA TRP A 195 4.63 -5.00 3.66
C TRP A 195 5.75 -5.80 3.03
N MET A 196 5.43 -7.00 2.64
CA MET A 196 6.27 -7.83 1.79
C MET A 196 5.43 -8.58 0.77
N ASP A 197 5.97 -8.73 -0.41
CA ASP A 197 5.45 -9.65 -1.41
C ASP A 197 6.16 -11.00 -1.25
N GLN A 198 5.39 -12.04 -1.32
CA GLN A 198 5.88 -13.41 -1.26
C GLN A 198 5.50 -14.17 -2.52
N HIS A 199 6.39 -15.05 -2.92
CA HIS A 199 6.18 -15.95 -4.03
C HIS A 199 6.76 -17.32 -3.69
N GLY A 200 6.04 -18.37 -3.98
CA GLY A 200 6.53 -19.71 -3.78
C GLY A 200 5.49 -20.71 -3.32
N GLN A 201 5.93 -21.69 -2.58
CA GLN A 201 5.10 -22.80 -2.13
C GLN A 201 4.01 -22.35 -1.18
N GLY A 202 2.85 -22.96 -1.26
CA GLY A 202 1.77 -22.75 -0.31
C GLY A 202 2.23 -22.92 1.14
N GLY A 203 1.62 -22.17 2.04
CA GLY A 203 1.98 -22.23 3.45
C GLY A 203 1.60 -20.98 4.22
N HIS A 204 2.07 -20.94 5.46
CA HIS A 204 1.89 -19.80 6.33
C HIS A 204 3.02 -18.79 6.17
N TYR A 205 2.66 -17.59 5.82
CA TYR A 205 3.57 -16.46 5.77
C TYR A 205 3.21 -15.46 6.87
N ARG A 206 4.23 -14.85 7.43
CA ARG A 206 4.08 -14.02 8.62
C ARG A 206 5.02 -12.83 8.55
N ILE A 207 4.53 -11.68 9.01
CA ILE A 207 5.35 -10.51 9.27
C ILE A 207 5.20 -10.16 10.75
N GLN A 208 6.31 -9.94 11.41
CA GLN A 208 6.33 -9.56 12.82
C GLN A 208 7.14 -8.27 12.99
N VAL A 209 6.58 -7.32 13.71
CA VAL A 209 7.30 -6.10 14.11
C VAL A 209 7.82 -6.30 15.52
N LEU A 210 9.11 -6.08 15.70
CA LEU A 210 9.82 -6.25 16.95
C LEU A 210 10.29 -4.89 17.49
N ARG A 211 10.13 -4.67 18.79
CA ARG A 211 10.74 -3.57 19.54
C ARG A 211 11.78 -4.15 20.48
N ASN A 212 13.05 -3.78 20.30
CA ASN A 212 14.16 -4.30 21.10
C ASN A 212 14.17 -5.83 21.16
N GLY A 213 13.87 -6.50 20.04
CA GLY A 213 13.74 -7.95 19.94
C GLY A 213 12.43 -8.55 20.45
N GLY A 214 11.57 -7.78 21.11
CA GLY A 214 10.25 -8.22 21.57
C GLY A 214 9.15 -7.93 20.56
N GLY A 215 8.31 -8.93 20.23
CA GLY A 215 7.20 -8.77 19.27
C GLY A 215 6.16 -7.77 19.79
N ILE A 216 5.77 -6.81 18.92
CA ILE A 216 4.75 -5.80 19.22
C ILE A 216 3.59 -5.81 18.23
N SER A 217 3.77 -6.39 17.07
CA SER A 217 2.71 -6.60 16.07
C SER A 217 2.98 -7.85 15.27
N TYR A 218 1.92 -8.41 14.74
CA TYR A 218 1.95 -9.66 14.02
C TYR A 218 0.86 -9.69 12.96
N ALA A 219 1.22 -9.96 11.73
CA ALA A 219 0.29 -10.27 10.67
C ALA A 219 0.64 -11.62 10.06
N HIS A 220 -0.37 -12.34 9.64
CA HIS A 220 -0.14 -13.60 8.94
C HIS A 220 -1.09 -13.76 7.78
N ARG A 221 -0.66 -14.55 6.80
CA ARG A 221 -1.46 -14.95 5.66
C ARG A 221 -1.17 -16.39 5.31
N TYR A 222 -2.18 -17.09 4.83
CA TYR A 222 -2.04 -18.45 4.30
C TYR A 222 -2.13 -18.41 2.78
N GLN A 223 -1.11 -18.93 2.10
CA GLN A 223 -1.09 -19.11 0.66
C GLN A 223 -1.44 -20.56 0.33
N TRP A 224 -2.46 -20.76 -0.48
CA TRP A 224 -2.99 -22.07 -0.79
C TRP A 224 -2.28 -22.80 -1.93
N SER A 225 -1.48 -22.13 -2.74
CA SER A 225 -0.81 -22.75 -3.88
C SER A 225 0.62 -22.30 -4.11
N ASP A 226 1.32 -23.14 -4.84
CA ASP A 226 2.77 -23.08 -5.04
C ASP A 226 3.24 -22.06 -6.07
N ASN A 227 2.36 -21.33 -6.77
CA ASN A 227 2.75 -20.46 -7.90
C ASN A 227 2.09 -19.09 -7.89
N GLY A 228 1.77 -18.55 -6.73
CA GLY A 228 1.15 -17.23 -6.63
C GLY A 228 2.07 -16.19 -5.97
N TRP A 229 1.80 -14.94 -6.30
CA TRP A 229 2.28 -13.79 -5.51
C TRP A 229 1.20 -13.39 -4.51
N GLU A 230 1.59 -13.17 -3.28
CA GLU A 230 0.72 -12.64 -2.25
C GLU A 230 1.43 -11.56 -1.45
N GLN A 231 0.67 -10.54 -1.06
CA GLN A 231 1.16 -9.48 -0.20
C GLN A 231 0.67 -9.68 1.22
N ILE A 232 1.58 -9.56 2.16
CA ILE A 232 1.27 -9.47 3.58
C ILE A 232 1.68 -8.10 4.09
N MET A 233 0.85 -7.47 4.91
CA MET A 233 1.11 -6.13 5.44
C MET A 233 0.69 -6.01 6.91
N THR A 234 1.36 -5.10 7.61
CA THR A 234 0.97 -4.62 8.94
C THR A 234 1.02 -3.10 8.97
N ASP A 235 0.09 -2.48 9.66
CA ASP A 235 0.02 -1.04 9.89
C ASP A 235 -0.33 -0.82 11.36
N MET A 236 0.49 -0.06 12.08
CA MET A 236 0.32 0.16 13.50
C MET A 236 0.83 1.53 13.94
N LEU A 237 0.26 2.02 15.04
CA LEU A 237 0.81 3.13 15.81
C LEU A 237 1.42 2.59 17.10
N TRP A 238 2.64 3.02 17.42
CA TRP A 238 3.32 2.58 18.62
C TRP A 238 4.17 3.67 19.25
N HIS A 239 4.20 3.69 20.58
CA HIS A 239 5.07 4.61 21.31
C HIS A 239 6.48 4.01 21.47
N PHE A 240 7.48 4.74 20.99
CA PHE A 240 8.89 4.41 21.19
C PHE A 240 9.55 5.47 22.06
N THR A 241 10.45 5.02 22.94
CA THR A 241 11.38 5.87 23.66
C THR A 241 12.69 6.00 22.85
N ALA A 242 13.35 7.15 22.94
CA ALA A 242 14.64 7.35 22.29
C ALA A 242 15.63 6.24 22.67
N GLY A 243 16.37 5.74 21.70
CA GLY A 243 17.27 4.60 21.85
C GLY A 243 16.65 3.22 21.60
N GLN A 244 15.33 3.10 21.57
CA GLN A 244 14.69 1.84 21.18
C GLN A 244 14.80 1.63 19.67
N TYR A 245 14.82 0.37 19.25
CA TYR A 245 14.89 0.02 17.84
C TYR A 245 13.74 -0.89 17.41
N LEU A 246 13.46 -0.79 16.12
CA LEU A 246 12.50 -1.60 15.35
C LEU A 246 13.28 -2.61 14.50
N GLU A 247 12.77 -3.83 14.42
CA GLU A 247 13.12 -4.88 13.45
C GLU A 247 11.82 -5.45 12.86
N ILE A 248 11.91 -6.02 11.65
CA ILE A 248 10.82 -6.73 11.01
C ILE A 248 11.31 -8.10 10.57
#